data_20b9766a374c9bd2024b489524b78780
#
_entry.id   20b9766a374c9bd2024b489524b78780
#
_cell.length_a   1.000
_cell.length_b   1.000
_cell.length_c   1.000
_cell.angle_alpha   90.00
_cell.angle_beta   90.00
_cell.angle_gamma   90.00
#
_symmetry.space_group_name_H-M   'P 1'
#
loop_
_entity.id
_entity.type
_entity.pdbx_description
1 polymer ?
#
loop_
_entity_poly.entity_id
_entity_poly.type
_entity_poly.pdbx_seq_one_letter_code
_entity_poly.pdbx_strand_id
1 'polypeptide(L)'
;MTKRKEDQYAFPCAVIKSNEKTLLAGSDLERVLDSDKISQAMAVLGEFGYGDGKELANPRDFEKVLREELDRVYKLVFSIVPDKGEIELFLLPSDYHNAKVLLKSEFLGVDPTPLLVDTGLIPAEKLVQLVRERNYVFLSTEMKEALTEAAEIFSKGRDPQEIDIILDKACYKDMYRRAELTENDFIIGYVRLLIDIMNVNTFIRLREIGRPVEFFKKVFLIGGDIEERVFAASYEEGYQQLADKLAPFGFREVFAQGAVMVQNEGKYTLLEKLCDDMRMKYIRDARYVSFGIEPVCGFLIAKESEIKNLRMILTGMLAGTAKEVTKGRLREAYV
;
A
#
# COMPACT_ATOMS: atom_id res chain seq x y z
N MET A 1 -19.13 -17.05 4.95
CA MET A 1 -20.18 -16.04 4.61
C MET A 1 -21.55 -16.72 4.54
N THR A 2 -22.60 -16.11 5.11
CA THR A 2 -23.95 -16.64 4.96
C THR A 2 -24.50 -16.27 3.58
N LYS A 3 -25.23 -17.19 2.93
CA LYS A 3 -25.83 -17.03 1.58
C LYS A 3 -26.56 -15.69 1.36
N ARG A 4 -27.04 -15.06 2.42
CA ARG A 4 -27.70 -13.75 2.41
C ARG A 4 -26.73 -12.56 2.24
N LYS A 5 -25.46 -12.68 2.63
CA LYS A 5 -24.41 -11.67 2.40
C LYS A 5 -23.92 -11.75 0.94
N GLU A 6 -23.78 -12.94 0.38
CA GLU A 6 -23.34 -13.13 -1.02
C GLU A 6 -24.32 -12.52 -2.03
N ASP A 7 -25.63 -12.68 -1.80
CA ASP A 7 -26.66 -12.11 -2.68
C ASP A 7 -26.58 -10.57 -2.77
N GLN A 8 -26.15 -9.89 -1.71
CA GLN A 8 -25.98 -8.44 -1.69
C GLN A 8 -24.81 -7.95 -2.58
N TYR A 9 -23.85 -8.83 -2.88
CA TYR A 9 -22.72 -8.53 -3.74
C TYR A 9 -22.95 -8.80 -5.22
N ALA A 10 -24.11 -9.32 -5.64
CA ALA A 10 -24.41 -9.59 -7.04
C ALA A 10 -24.30 -8.34 -7.91
N PHE A 11 -24.89 -7.21 -7.49
CA PHE A 11 -24.78 -5.93 -8.19
C PHE A 11 -23.36 -5.35 -8.14
N PRO A 12 -22.69 -5.23 -6.97
CA PRO A 12 -21.30 -4.81 -6.91
C PRO A 12 -20.37 -5.61 -7.83
N CYS A 13 -20.43 -6.93 -7.80
CA CYS A 13 -19.60 -7.79 -8.65
C CYS A 13 -19.86 -7.57 -10.14
N ALA A 14 -21.11 -7.40 -10.56
CA ALA A 14 -21.45 -7.09 -11.95
C ALA A 14 -20.84 -5.76 -12.41
N VAL A 15 -20.91 -4.72 -11.55
CA VAL A 15 -20.29 -3.41 -11.82
C VAL A 15 -18.77 -3.55 -11.91
N ILE A 16 -18.14 -4.26 -10.97
CA ILE A 16 -16.69 -4.47 -10.98
C ILE A 16 -16.26 -5.25 -12.23
N LYS A 17 -16.94 -6.34 -12.59
CA LYS A 17 -16.64 -7.10 -13.82
C LYS A 17 -16.71 -6.24 -15.09
N SER A 18 -17.62 -5.28 -15.14
CA SER A 18 -17.66 -4.32 -16.24
C SER A 18 -16.46 -3.37 -16.23
N ASN A 19 -16.02 -2.95 -15.04
CA ASN A 19 -14.89 -2.03 -14.87
C ASN A 19 -13.52 -2.72 -14.97
N GLU A 20 -13.40 -4.02 -14.74
CA GLU A 20 -12.15 -4.79 -14.93
C GLU A 20 -11.60 -4.63 -16.36
N LYS A 21 -12.46 -4.37 -17.35
CA LYS A 21 -12.05 -4.10 -18.75
C LYS A 21 -11.27 -2.80 -18.91
N THR A 22 -11.30 -1.91 -17.93
CA THR A 22 -10.53 -0.66 -17.91
C THR A 22 -9.18 -0.79 -17.22
N LEU A 23 -8.87 -1.97 -16.68
CA LEU A 23 -7.54 -2.27 -16.16
C LEU A 23 -6.56 -2.53 -17.31
N LEU A 24 -5.35 -2.00 -17.17
CA LEU A 24 -4.27 -2.19 -18.13
C LEU A 24 -3.67 -3.59 -17.99
N ALA A 25 -3.61 -4.30 -19.11
CA ALA A 25 -2.84 -5.54 -19.21
C ALA A 25 -1.33 -5.23 -19.28
N GLY A 26 -0.50 -6.24 -19.11
CA GLY A 26 0.94 -6.09 -19.24
C GLY A 26 1.37 -5.48 -20.57
N SER A 27 0.70 -5.86 -21.68
CA SER A 27 0.93 -5.29 -23.02
C SER A 27 0.57 -3.80 -23.11
N ASP A 28 -0.43 -3.34 -22.36
CA ASP A 28 -0.82 -1.93 -22.36
C ASP A 28 0.18 -1.08 -21.56
N LEU A 29 0.68 -1.61 -20.45
CA LEU A 29 1.78 -0.98 -19.71
C LEU A 29 3.04 -0.87 -20.57
N GLU A 30 3.35 -1.88 -21.41
CA GLU A 30 4.45 -1.82 -22.37
C GLU A 30 4.21 -0.74 -23.43
N ARG A 31 2.99 -0.60 -23.98
CA ARG A 31 2.64 0.49 -24.92
C ARG A 31 2.86 1.87 -24.29
N VAL A 32 2.50 2.05 -23.02
CA VAL A 32 2.76 3.30 -22.30
C VAL A 32 4.26 3.53 -22.13
N LEU A 33 5.02 2.50 -21.75
CA LEU A 33 6.49 2.56 -21.56
C LEU A 33 7.22 2.87 -22.87
N ASP A 34 6.74 2.33 -24.00
CA ASP A 34 7.35 2.52 -25.30
C ASP A 34 7.14 3.92 -25.89
N SER A 35 6.24 4.70 -25.32
CA SER A 35 6.04 6.09 -25.71
C SER A 35 7.34 6.91 -25.52
N ASP A 36 7.60 7.83 -26.47
CA ASP A 36 8.79 8.69 -26.40
C ASP A 36 8.57 9.96 -25.58
N LYS A 37 7.31 10.35 -25.40
CA LYS A 37 6.91 11.57 -24.68
C LYS A 37 5.72 11.28 -23.77
N ILE A 38 5.65 12.03 -22.66
CA ILE A 38 4.52 11.93 -21.72
C ILE A 38 3.17 12.17 -22.42
N SER A 39 3.11 13.11 -23.38
CA SER A 39 1.87 13.35 -24.13
C SER A 39 1.39 12.14 -24.93
N GLN A 40 2.29 11.35 -25.50
CA GLN A 40 1.96 10.09 -26.17
C GLN A 40 1.52 9.02 -25.18
N ALA A 41 2.24 8.88 -24.06
CA ALA A 41 1.84 7.98 -22.97
C ALA A 41 0.44 8.33 -22.45
N MET A 42 0.15 9.61 -22.24
CA MET A 42 -1.18 10.07 -21.80
C MET A 42 -2.26 9.85 -22.86
N ALA A 43 -1.94 9.91 -24.17
CA ALA A 43 -2.90 9.57 -25.22
C ALA A 43 -3.28 8.08 -25.16
N VAL A 44 -2.30 7.19 -24.93
CA VAL A 44 -2.57 5.76 -24.69
C VAL A 44 -3.44 5.57 -23.45
N LEU A 45 -3.14 6.27 -22.34
CA LEU A 45 -3.93 6.19 -21.11
C LEU A 45 -5.35 6.73 -21.26
N GLY A 46 -5.56 7.70 -22.16
CA GLY A 46 -6.87 8.22 -22.52
C GLY A 46 -7.81 7.14 -23.11
N GLU A 47 -7.27 6.12 -23.81
CA GLU A 47 -8.04 4.98 -24.31
C GLU A 47 -8.67 4.16 -23.16
N PHE A 48 -8.06 4.20 -21.96
CA PHE A 48 -8.51 3.52 -20.74
C PHE A 48 -9.26 4.44 -19.76
N GLY A 49 -9.58 5.67 -20.20
CA GLY A 49 -10.38 6.63 -19.41
C GLY A 49 -9.59 7.52 -18.47
N TYR A 50 -8.27 7.54 -18.54
CA TYR A 50 -7.46 8.45 -17.74
C TYR A 50 -7.52 9.88 -18.30
N GLY A 51 -7.81 10.87 -17.44
CA GLY A 51 -7.75 12.29 -17.77
C GLY A 51 -8.75 12.77 -18.82
N ASP A 52 -9.84 12.03 -19.10
CA ASP A 52 -10.87 12.34 -20.12
C ASP A 52 -10.27 12.66 -21.50
N GLY A 53 -9.08 12.13 -21.82
CA GLY A 53 -8.38 12.40 -23.08
C GLY A 53 -7.87 13.83 -23.26
N LYS A 54 -7.81 14.63 -22.21
CA LYS A 54 -7.32 16.02 -22.24
C LYS A 54 -5.79 16.05 -22.31
N GLU A 55 -5.26 16.99 -23.08
CA GLU A 55 -3.80 17.25 -23.05
C GLU A 55 -3.38 17.87 -21.71
N LEU A 56 -2.22 17.43 -21.21
CA LEU A 56 -1.64 18.00 -20.00
C LEU A 56 -1.03 19.38 -20.29
N ALA A 57 -1.36 20.38 -19.47
CA ALA A 57 -0.73 21.69 -19.55
C ALA A 57 0.77 21.65 -19.17
N ASN A 58 1.11 20.77 -18.20
CA ASN A 58 2.50 20.50 -17.80
C ASN A 58 2.69 18.98 -17.73
N PRO A 59 3.83 18.44 -18.23
CA PRO A 59 4.14 17.03 -18.12
C PRO A 59 4.02 16.43 -16.70
N ARG A 60 4.26 17.22 -15.66
CA ARG A 60 4.14 16.79 -14.26
C ARG A 60 2.68 16.65 -13.78
N ASP A 61 1.72 17.18 -14.52
CA ASP A 61 0.30 17.12 -14.14
C ASP A 61 -0.29 15.71 -14.25
N PHE A 62 0.47 14.74 -14.78
CA PHE A 62 0.08 13.33 -14.78
C PHE A 62 -0.22 12.82 -13.37
N GLU A 63 0.47 13.30 -12.33
CA GLU A 63 0.19 12.90 -10.95
C GLU A 63 -1.24 13.25 -10.51
N LYS A 64 -1.74 14.39 -10.98
CA LYS A 64 -3.13 14.78 -10.74
C LYS A 64 -4.10 13.81 -11.43
N VAL A 65 -3.82 13.46 -12.68
CA VAL A 65 -4.66 12.51 -13.44
C VAL A 65 -4.69 11.14 -12.78
N LEU A 66 -3.53 10.62 -12.34
CA LEU A 66 -3.46 9.34 -11.63
C LEU A 66 -4.24 9.37 -10.30
N ARG A 67 -4.17 10.47 -9.57
CA ARG A 67 -4.91 10.66 -8.33
C ARG A 67 -6.42 10.73 -8.57
N GLU A 68 -6.85 11.51 -9.56
CA GLU A 68 -8.27 11.65 -9.93
C GLU A 68 -8.88 10.30 -10.32
N GLU A 69 -8.13 9.46 -11.04
CA GLU A 69 -8.60 8.11 -11.39
C GLU A 69 -8.72 7.22 -10.15
N LEU A 70 -7.75 7.27 -9.22
CA LEU A 70 -7.82 6.50 -7.98
C LEU A 70 -9.03 6.94 -7.14
N ASP A 71 -9.24 8.24 -6.99
CA ASP A 71 -10.39 8.81 -6.29
C ASP A 71 -11.72 8.39 -6.94
N ARG A 72 -11.78 8.37 -8.27
CA ARG A 72 -12.95 7.89 -9.02
C ARG A 72 -13.26 6.43 -8.68
N VAL A 73 -12.22 5.58 -8.65
CA VAL A 73 -12.38 4.15 -8.33
C VAL A 73 -12.83 3.95 -6.89
N TYR A 74 -12.23 4.64 -5.92
CA TYR A 74 -12.69 4.59 -4.54
C TYR A 74 -14.15 5.04 -4.40
N LYS A 75 -14.53 6.16 -5.02
CA LYS A 75 -15.92 6.65 -5.02
C LYS A 75 -16.89 5.63 -5.61
N LEU A 76 -16.51 4.99 -6.73
CA LEU A 76 -17.30 3.93 -7.34
C LEU A 76 -17.48 2.78 -6.35
N VAL A 77 -16.39 2.24 -5.79
CA VAL A 77 -16.43 1.12 -4.85
C VAL A 77 -17.29 1.45 -3.63
N PHE A 78 -17.08 2.62 -3.00
CA PHE A 78 -17.90 3.06 -1.86
C PHE A 78 -19.38 3.27 -2.18
N SER A 79 -19.72 3.53 -3.45
CA SER A 79 -21.13 3.72 -3.87
C SER A 79 -21.89 2.42 -4.05
N ILE A 80 -21.17 1.31 -4.29
CA ILE A 80 -21.77 0.02 -4.64
C ILE A 80 -21.69 -1.03 -3.54
N VAL A 81 -20.70 -0.94 -2.63
CA VAL A 81 -20.53 -1.93 -1.55
C VAL A 81 -21.65 -1.80 -0.52
N PRO A 82 -22.24 -2.92 -0.09
CA PRO A 82 -23.26 -2.93 0.95
C PRO A 82 -22.74 -2.50 2.32
N ASP A 83 -21.55 -2.93 2.68
CA ASP A 83 -20.88 -2.61 3.92
C ASP A 83 -19.55 -1.87 3.63
N LYS A 84 -19.51 -0.58 3.92
CA LYS A 84 -18.34 0.26 3.71
C LYS A 84 -17.19 -0.12 4.62
N GLY A 85 -17.47 -0.67 5.82
CA GLY A 85 -16.46 -1.09 6.77
C GLY A 85 -15.48 -2.11 6.20
N GLU A 86 -15.93 -2.94 5.25
CA GLU A 86 -15.08 -3.93 4.57
C GLU A 86 -14.03 -3.30 3.63
N ILE A 87 -14.22 -2.03 3.22
CA ILE A 87 -13.31 -1.30 2.31
C ILE A 87 -12.53 -0.20 3.05
N GLU A 88 -13.09 0.34 4.12
CA GLU A 88 -12.48 1.45 4.86
C GLU A 88 -11.06 1.17 5.34
N LEU A 89 -10.75 -0.09 5.67
CA LEU A 89 -9.42 -0.47 6.14
C LEU A 89 -8.29 -0.16 5.13
N PHE A 90 -8.61 -0.13 3.81
CA PHE A 90 -7.64 0.19 2.76
C PHE A 90 -7.27 1.67 2.70
N LEU A 91 -8.06 2.55 3.29
CA LEU A 91 -7.81 3.98 3.37
C LEU A 91 -7.02 4.41 4.62
N LEU A 92 -6.97 3.55 5.64
CA LEU A 92 -6.25 3.84 6.90
C LEU A 92 -4.78 4.25 6.70
N PRO A 93 -3.99 3.64 5.80
CA PRO A 93 -2.61 4.08 5.59
C PRO A 93 -2.48 5.56 5.23
N SER A 94 -3.46 6.13 4.51
CA SER A 94 -3.49 7.57 4.18
C SER A 94 -3.77 8.43 5.40
N ASP A 95 -4.70 8.02 6.26
CA ASP A 95 -5.00 8.75 7.51
C ASP A 95 -3.80 8.75 8.45
N TYR A 96 -3.15 7.58 8.62
CA TYR A 96 -1.96 7.46 9.46
C TYR A 96 -0.74 8.19 8.86
N HIS A 97 -0.62 8.23 7.53
CA HIS A 97 0.37 9.08 6.86
C HIS A 97 0.15 10.56 7.22
N ASN A 98 -1.08 11.04 7.06
CA ASN A 98 -1.43 12.43 7.41
C ASN A 98 -1.16 12.71 8.89
N ALA A 99 -1.50 11.78 9.79
CA ALA A 99 -1.21 11.90 11.22
C ALA A 99 0.30 12.05 11.50
N LYS A 100 1.15 11.24 10.83
CA LYS A 100 2.62 11.36 10.92
C LYS A 100 3.12 12.71 10.41
N VAL A 101 2.63 13.14 9.24
CA VAL A 101 2.98 14.44 8.65
C VAL A 101 2.62 15.57 9.60
N LEU A 102 1.41 15.56 10.17
CA LEU A 102 0.93 16.62 11.07
C LEU A 102 1.77 16.72 12.33
N LEU A 103 2.04 15.60 13.01
CA LEU A 103 2.88 15.63 14.21
C LEU A 103 4.30 16.09 13.91
N LYS A 104 4.93 15.55 12.86
CA LYS A 104 6.29 15.97 12.48
C LYS A 104 6.36 17.43 12.09
N SER A 105 5.41 17.91 11.30
CA SER A 105 5.36 19.32 10.87
C SER A 105 5.15 20.27 12.04
N GLU A 106 4.31 19.91 13.01
CA GLU A 106 4.12 20.70 14.23
C GLU A 106 5.44 20.83 15.00
N PHE A 107 6.17 19.74 15.16
CA PHE A 107 7.43 19.74 15.90
C PHE A 107 8.59 20.45 15.15
N LEU A 108 8.56 20.44 13.82
CA LEU A 108 9.55 21.12 12.99
C LEU A 108 9.19 22.58 12.70
N GLY A 109 7.95 23.00 13.01
CA GLY A 109 7.45 24.33 12.71
C GLY A 109 7.30 24.61 11.21
N VAL A 110 6.98 23.56 10.41
CA VAL A 110 6.80 23.66 8.96
C VAL A 110 5.35 23.47 8.56
N ASP A 111 4.97 23.99 7.37
CA ASP A 111 3.63 23.79 6.82
C ASP A 111 3.43 22.33 6.35
N PRO A 112 2.45 21.59 6.89
CA PRO A 112 2.16 20.21 6.48
C PRO A 112 1.44 20.11 5.13
N THR A 113 0.78 21.18 4.66
CA THR A 113 -0.16 21.16 3.53
C THR A 113 0.37 20.47 2.28
N PRO A 114 1.62 20.71 1.82
CA PRO A 114 2.14 20.06 0.61
C PRO A 114 2.34 18.54 0.71
N LEU A 115 2.35 18.00 1.93
CA LEU A 115 2.63 16.59 2.21
C LEU A 115 1.38 15.78 2.54
N LEU A 116 0.23 16.45 2.73
CA LEU A 116 -1.02 15.78 3.04
C LEU A 116 -1.62 15.12 1.80
N VAL A 117 -2.33 14.01 2.02
CA VAL A 117 -3.07 13.28 0.99
C VAL A 117 -4.56 13.26 1.34
N ASP A 118 -5.43 13.36 0.32
CA ASP A 118 -6.89 13.43 0.51
C ASP A 118 -7.59 12.07 0.33
N THR A 119 -6.81 10.99 0.17
CA THR A 119 -7.31 9.62 -0.07
C THR A 119 -7.62 8.84 1.22
N GLY A 120 -7.76 9.51 2.37
CA GLY A 120 -8.09 8.90 3.66
C GLY A 120 -9.60 8.78 3.91
N LEU A 121 -9.95 8.13 5.02
CA LEU A 121 -11.31 8.13 5.57
C LEU A 121 -11.68 9.48 6.16
N ILE A 122 -10.67 10.15 6.71
CA ILE A 122 -10.80 11.43 7.37
C ILE A 122 -10.30 12.50 6.40
N PRO A 123 -11.13 13.45 5.97
CA PRO A 123 -10.66 14.57 5.16
C PRO A 123 -9.44 15.24 5.80
N ALA A 124 -8.39 15.49 5.01
CA ALA A 124 -7.12 16.00 5.52
C ALA A 124 -7.30 17.27 6.37
N GLU A 125 -8.13 18.23 5.91
CA GLU A 125 -8.44 19.44 6.67
C GLU A 125 -9.06 19.15 8.04
N LYS A 126 -9.93 18.14 8.12
CA LYS A 126 -10.54 17.71 9.38
C LYS A 126 -9.50 17.10 10.31
N LEU A 127 -8.60 16.27 9.81
CA LEU A 127 -7.53 15.67 10.61
C LEU A 127 -6.56 16.75 11.12
N VAL A 128 -6.23 17.76 10.28
CA VAL A 128 -5.47 18.95 10.71
C VAL A 128 -6.10 19.62 11.92
N GLN A 129 -7.42 19.87 11.86
CA GLN A 129 -8.15 20.47 12.98
C GLN A 129 -8.07 19.60 14.23
N LEU A 130 -8.39 18.29 14.09
CA LEU A 130 -8.41 17.35 15.24
C LEU A 130 -7.05 17.24 15.93
N VAL A 131 -5.97 17.16 15.14
CA VAL A 131 -4.60 17.07 15.70
C VAL A 131 -4.20 18.37 16.38
N ARG A 132 -4.46 19.53 15.76
CA ARG A 132 -4.15 20.84 16.34
C ARG A 132 -4.90 21.08 17.66
N GLU A 133 -6.17 20.71 17.72
CA GLU A 133 -7.02 20.89 18.90
C GLU A 133 -6.84 19.79 19.95
N ARG A 134 -6.03 18.74 19.65
CA ARG A 134 -5.92 17.52 20.48
C ARG A 134 -7.28 16.86 20.75
N ASN A 135 -8.23 17.03 19.86
CA ASN A 135 -9.57 16.48 19.96
C ASN A 135 -9.69 15.16 19.19
N TYR A 136 -9.36 14.07 19.82
CA TYR A 136 -9.30 12.74 19.22
C TYR A 136 -10.57 11.89 19.41
N VAL A 137 -11.68 12.49 19.84
CA VAL A 137 -12.93 11.77 20.18
C VAL A 137 -13.48 10.96 19.00
N PHE A 138 -13.31 11.46 17.79
CA PHE A 138 -13.84 10.84 16.56
C PHE A 138 -12.84 9.92 15.84
N LEU A 139 -11.64 9.76 16.39
CA LEU A 139 -10.63 8.88 15.83
C LEU A 139 -10.78 7.46 16.36
N SER A 140 -10.24 6.46 15.65
CA SER A 140 -10.15 5.10 16.18
C SER A 140 -9.34 5.08 17.48
N THR A 141 -9.60 4.09 18.33
CA THR A 141 -8.86 3.92 19.58
C THR A 141 -7.37 3.84 19.33
N GLU A 142 -6.97 3.08 18.30
CA GLU A 142 -5.58 2.88 17.90
C GLU A 142 -4.91 4.21 17.49
N MET A 143 -5.58 5.02 16.67
CA MET A 143 -5.03 6.31 16.24
C MET A 143 -4.97 7.32 17.38
N LYS A 144 -6.00 7.38 18.22
CA LYS A 144 -6.04 8.25 19.40
C LYS A 144 -4.89 7.95 20.38
N GLU A 145 -4.72 6.67 20.72
CA GLU A 145 -3.65 6.22 21.61
C GLU A 145 -2.28 6.55 21.01
N ALA A 146 -2.09 6.24 19.73
CA ALA A 146 -0.83 6.46 19.03
C ALA A 146 -0.46 7.95 18.92
N LEU A 147 -1.41 8.83 18.60
CA LEU A 147 -1.18 10.27 18.54
C LEU A 147 -0.78 10.83 19.92
N THR A 148 -1.41 10.34 20.98
CA THR A 148 -1.09 10.76 22.37
C THR A 148 0.30 10.28 22.76
N GLU A 149 0.60 9.01 22.56
CA GLU A 149 1.90 8.40 22.86
C GLU A 149 3.04 9.05 22.08
N ALA A 150 2.86 9.22 20.76
CA ALA A 150 3.86 9.82 19.88
C ALA A 150 4.20 11.26 20.31
N ALA A 151 3.19 12.07 20.66
CA ALA A 151 3.40 13.43 21.15
C ALA A 151 4.16 13.45 22.48
N GLU A 152 3.85 12.56 23.41
CA GLU A 152 4.53 12.45 24.70
C GLU A 152 5.99 12.02 24.55
N ILE A 153 6.25 10.96 23.78
CA ILE A 153 7.61 10.42 23.59
C ILE A 153 8.48 11.44 22.87
N PHE A 154 7.96 12.07 21.82
CA PHE A 154 8.72 13.09 21.08
C PHE A 154 9.07 14.29 21.98
N SER A 155 8.16 14.72 22.87
CA SER A 155 8.43 15.82 23.79
C SER A 155 9.64 15.56 24.71
N LYS A 156 9.91 14.28 25.02
CA LYS A 156 10.99 13.84 25.91
C LYS A 156 12.30 13.58 25.13
N GLY A 157 12.23 12.88 23.99
CA GLY A 157 13.41 12.38 23.27
C GLY A 157 13.73 13.11 21.97
N ARG A 158 12.75 13.82 21.38
CA ARG A 158 12.85 14.55 20.10
C ARG A 158 13.34 13.72 18.90
N ASP A 159 13.12 12.40 18.93
CA ASP A 159 13.43 11.52 17.80
C ASP A 159 12.20 11.35 16.89
N PRO A 160 12.20 11.89 15.66
CA PRO A 160 11.10 11.76 14.73
C PRO A 160 10.82 10.30 14.32
N GLN A 161 11.79 9.39 14.46
CA GLN A 161 11.63 7.97 14.13
C GLN A 161 10.62 7.29 15.07
N GLU A 162 10.53 7.73 16.33
CA GLU A 162 9.54 7.20 17.28
C GLU A 162 8.11 7.48 16.83
N ILE A 163 7.85 8.64 16.20
CA ILE A 163 6.53 8.98 15.65
C ILE A 163 6.17 7.97 14.56
N ASP A 164 7.11 7.66 13.65
CA ASP A 164 6.87 6.67 12.59
C ASP A 164 6.56 5.29 13.18
N ILE A 165 7.39 4.83 14.11
CA ILE A 165 7.24 3.49 14.73
C ILE A 165 5.87 3.35 15.39
N ILE A 166 5.46 4.32 16.21
CA ILE A 166 4.21 4.28 16.96
C ILE A 166 3.02 4.29 16.00
N LEU A 167 3.00 5.22 15.04
CA LEU A 167 1.87 5.37 14.12
C LEU A 167 1.80 4.25 13.09
N ASP A 168 2.93 3.69 12.64
CA ASP A 168 2.92 2.52 11.76
C ASP A 168 2.38 1.27 12.48
N LYS A 169 2.80 1.03 13.73
CA LYS A 169 2.25 -0.08 14.54
C LYS A 169 0.75 0.09 14.77
N ALA A 170 0.30 1.29 15.06
CA ALA A 170 -1.11 1.58 15.26
C ALA A 170 -1.92 1.41 13.97
N CYS A 171 -1.38 1.82 12.82
CA CYS A 171 -2.02 1.66 11.51
C CYS A 171 -2.31 0.18 11.22
N TYR A 172 -1.30 -0.68 11.29
CA TYR A 172 -1.49 -2.10 11.00
C TYR A 172 -2.33 -2.82 12.05
N LYS A 173 -2.28 -2.40 13.33
CA LYS A 173 -3.17 -2.89 14.38
C LYS A 173 -4.63 -2.53 14.10
N ASP A 174 -4.92 -1.28 13.69
CA ASP A 174 -6.27 -0.83 13.33
C ASP A 174 -6.77 -1.56 12.07
N MET A 175 -5.92 -1.69 11.04
CA MET A 175 -6.23 -2.47 9.83
C MET A 175 -6.59 -3.92 10.18
N TYR A 176 -5.77 -4.58 10.99
CA TYR A 176 -5.99 -5.98 11.36
C TYR A 176 -7.29 -6.15 12.17
N ARG A 177 -7.52 -5.29 13.17
CA ARG A 177 -8.76 -5.28 13.94
C ARG A 177 -9.99 -5.08 13.07
N ARG A 178 -9.94 -4.15 12.12
CA ARG A 178 -11.06 -3.93 11.18
C ARG A 178 -11.23 -5.11 10.24
N ALA A 179 -10.16 -5.73 9.78
CA ALA A 179 -10.23 -6.94 8.98
C ALA A 179 -10.93 -8.07 9.74
N GLU A 180 -10.59 -8.31 11.01
CA GLU A 180 -11.26 -9.31 11.84
C GLU A 180 -12.76 -9.05 11.99
N LEU A 181 -13.17 -7.77 12.12
CA LEU A 181 -14.59 -7.39 12.20
C LEU A 181 -15.40 -7.70 10.94
N THR A 182 -14.73 -7.85 9.79
CA THR A 182 -15.40 -8.25 8.55
C THR A 182 -15.85 -9.72 8.57
N GLU A 183 -15.22 -10.56 9.40
CA GLU A 183 -15.39 -12.02 9.41
C GLU A 183 -15.16 -12.64 8.02
N ASN A 184 -14.34 -11.98 7.17
CA ASN A 184 -14.04 -12.44 5.82
C ASN A 184 -12.58 -12.90 5.73
N ASP A 185 -12.38 -14.20 5.48
CA ASP A 185 -11.05 -14.82 5.46
C ASP A 185 -10.12 -14.20 4.39
N PHE A 186 -10.68 -13.75 3.26
CA PHE A 186 -9.88 -13.11 2.21
C PHE A 186 -9.32 -11.76 2.69
N ILE A 187 -10.14 -10.92 3.32
CA ILE A 187 -9.70 -9.62 3.83
C ILE A 187 -8.68 -9.81 4.96
N ILE A 188 -8.98 -10.71 5.91
CA ILE A 188 -8.09 -11.03 7.04
C ILE A 188 -6.75 -11.54 6.51
N GLY A 189 -6.75 -12.51 5.59
CA GLY A 189 -5.54 -13.08 5.00
C GLY A 189 -4.73 -12.04 4.20
N TYR A 190 -5.40 -11.14 3.49
CA TYR A 190 -4.71 -10.04 2.79
C TYR A 190 -3.98 -9.09 3.77
N VAL A 191 -4.63 -8.70 4.86
CA VAL A 191 -4.00 -7.82 5.87
C VAL A 191 -2.84 -8.54 6.57
N ARG A 192 -2.95 -9.84 6.87
CA ARG A 192 -1.84 -10.64 7.40
C ARG A 192 -0.65 -10.66 6.45
N LEU A 193 -0.90 -10.88 5.15
CA LEU A 193 0.14 -10.82 4.12
C LEU A 193 0.82 -9.44 4.08
N LEU A 194 0.05 -8.34 4.17
CA LEU A 194 0.62 -6.99 4.23
C LEU A 194 1.54 -6.80 5.44
N ILE A 195 1.12 -7.28 6.61
CA ILE A 195 1.92 -7.22 7.85
C ILE A 195 3.21 -8.02 7.68
N ASP A 196 3.15 -9.23 7.14
CA ASP A 196 4.33 -10.06 6.91
C ASP A 196 5.30 -9.42 5.91
N ILE A 197 4.79 -8.85 4.82
CA ILE A 197 5.60 -8.10 3.85
C ILE A 197 6.32 -6.93 4.53
N MET A 198 5.63 -6.18 5.39
CA MET A 198 6.24 -5.06 6.11
C MET A 198 7.30 -5.53 7.10
N ASN A 199 7.04 -6.61 7.84
CA ASN A 199 8.01 -7.22 8.76
C ASN A 199 9.25 -7.73 8.02
N VAL A 200 9.07 -8.43 6.89
CA VAL A 200 10.18 -8.91 6.03
C VAL A 200 11.02 -7.75 5.49
N ASN A 201 10.39 -6.72 4.94
CA ASN A 201 11.10 -5.54 4.46
C ASN A 201 11.88 -4.84 5.57
N THR A 202 11.27 -4.69 6.74
CA THR A 202 11.90 -4.08 7.92
C THR A 202 13.06 -4.93 8.43
N PHE A 203 12.89 -6.25 8.51
CA PHE A 203 13.91 -7.20 8.90
C PHE A 203 15.15 -7.09 8.01
N ILE A 204 14.97 -7.13 6.69
CA ILE A 204 16.09 -7.04 5.74
C ILE A 204 16.78 -5.68 5.86
N ARG A 205 16.01 -4.56 5.89
CA ARG A 205 16.57 -3.21 6.00
C ARG A 205 17.39 -3.02 7.27
N LEU A 206 16.87 -3.48 8.42
CA LEU A 206 17.57 -3.34 9.70
C LEU A 206 18.86 -4.14 9.76
N ARG A 207 18.87 -5.33 9.20
CA ARG A 207 20.09 -6.15 9.12
C ARG A 207 21.15 -5.48 8.24
N GLU A 208 20.77 -4.98 7.07
CA GLU A 208 21.72 -4.34 6.15
C GLU A 208 22.34 -3.05 6.71
N ILE A 209 21.61 -2.34 7.57
CA ILE A 209 22.16 -1.16 8.27
C ILE A 209 22.78 -1.49 9.63
N GLY A 210 22.91 -2.79 9.97
CA GLY A 210 23.57 -3.24 11.19
C GLY A 210 22.86 -2.93 12.49
N ARG A 211 21.52 -2.82 12.48
CA ARG A 211 20.74 -2.62 13.71
C ARG A 211 20.64 -3.95 14.49
N PRO A 212 20.63 -3.90 15.83
CA PRO A 212 20.47 -5.11 16.65
C PRO A 212 19.05 -5.67 16.57
N VAL A 213 18.90 -6.96 16.87
CA VAL A 213 17.61 -7.66 16.87
C VAL A 213 16.59 -7.04 17.83
N GLU A 214 17.02 -6.43 18.91
CA GLU A 214 16.14 -5.73 19.87
C GLU A 214 15.43 -4.54 19.22
N PHE A 215 16.09 -3.88 18.27
CA PHE A 215 15.45 -2.81 17.51
C PHE A 215 14.39 -3.38 16.56
N PHE A 216 14.65 -4.52 15.92
CA PHE A 216 13.63 -5.20 15.11
C PHE A 216 12.41 -5.59 15.94
N LYS A 217 12.61 -6.19 17.14
CA LYS A 217 11.49 -6.50 18.04
C LYS A 217 10.68 -5.26 18.43
N LYS A 218 11.34 -4.12 18.63
CA LYS A 218 10.66 -2.85 18.92
C LYS A 218 9.71 -2.43 17.80
N VAL A 219 10.11 -2.60 16.53
CA VAL A 219 9.35 -2.14 15.36
C VAL A 219 8.46 -3.22 14.75
N PHE A 220 8.52 -4.45 15.24
CA PHE A 220 7.76 -5.59 14.72
C PHE A 220 6.25 -5.33 14.77
N LEU A 221 5.56 -5.67 13.67
CA LEU A 221 4.12 -5.55 13.51
C LEU A 221 3.45 -6.88 13.85
N ILE A 222 2.50 -6.85 14.79
CA ILE A 222 1.73 -8.04 15.21
C ILE A 222 0.53 -8.22 14.28
N GLY A 223 0.16 -9.48 14.00
CA GLY A 223 -1.03 -9.81 13.22
C GLY A 223 -0.75 -10.50 11.89
N GLY A 224 0.53 -10.67 11.51
CA GLY A 224 0.91 -11.52 10.37
C GLY A 224 0.90 -13.01 10.72
N ASP A 225 1.17 -13.85 9.73
CA ASP A 225 1.29 -15.30 9.91
C ASP A 225 2.69 -15.72 10.40
N ILE A 226 3.71 -14.85 10.25
CA ILE A 226 5.08 -15.10 10.69
C ILE A 226 5.28 -14.46 12.06
N GLU A 227 5.50 -15.28 13.07
CA GLU A 227 5.75 -14.81 14.43
C GLU A 227 7.12 -14.14 14.59
N GLU A 228 7.21 -13.12 15.48
CA GLU A 228 8.44 -12.40 15.82
C GLU A 228 9.61 -13.34 16.14
N ARG A 229 9.33 -14.44 16.87
CA ARG A 229 10.37 -15.41 17.28
C ARG A 229 11.06 -16.06 16.10
N VAL A 230 10.40 -16.24 14.94
CA VAL A 230 11.00 -16.82 13.73
C VAL A 230 12.07 -15.87 13.19
N PHE A 231 11.75 -14.59 13.10
CA PHE A 231 12.71 -13.56 12.69
C PHE A 231 13.85 -13.39 13.69
N ALA A 232 13.52 -13.30 14.98
CA ALA A 232 14.51 -13.06 16.03
C ALA A 232 15.53 -14.21 16.13
N ALA A 233 15.05 -15.47 16.07
CA ALA A 233 15.92 -16.65 16.10
C ALA A 233 16.84 -16.76 14.86
N SER A 234 16.45 -16.15 13.75
CA SER A 234 17.15 -16.22 12.47
C SER A 234 17.88 -14.92 12.11
N TYR A 235 18.03 -14.00 13.07
CA TYR A 235 18.54 -12.66 12.79
C TYR A 235 19.95 -12.65 12.21
N GLU A 236 20.80 -13.60 12.61
CA GLU A 236 22.18 -13.73 12.13
C GLU A 236 22.36 -14.78 11.01
N GLU A 237 21.28 -15.45 10.60
CA GLU A 237 21.37 -16.49 9.58
C GLU A 237 21.50 -15.89 8.17
N GLY A 238 22.11 -16.65 7.24
CA GLY A 238 22.19 -16.26 5.83
C GLY A 238 20.83 -16.21 5.15
N TYR A 239 20.66 -15.33 4.16
CA TYR A 239 19.37 -15.16 3.44
C TYR A 239 18.92 -16.43 2.72
N GLN A 240 19.85 -17.30 2.31
CA GLN A 240 19.49 -18.58 1.70
C GLN A 240 18.82 -19.53 2.70
N GLN A 241 19.29 -19.55 3.96
CA GLN A 241 18.66 -20.35 5.02
C GLN A 241 17.28 -19.80 5.38
N LEU A 242 17.15 -18.46 5.42
CA LEU A 242 15.86 -17.78 5.61
C LEU A 242 14.88 -18.06 4.48
N ALA A 243 15.34 -18.14 3.23
CA ALA A 243 14.51 -18.50 2.09
C ALA A 243 13.84 -19.87 2.28
N ASP A 244 14.58 -20.86 2.79
CA ASP A 244 14.04 -22.20 3.06
C ASP A 244 13.07 -22.20 4.26
N LYS A 245 13.42 -21.49 5.34
CA LYS A 245 12.57 -21.37 6.54
C LYS A 245 11.25 -20.66 6.26
N LEU A 246 11.28 -19.61 5.44
CA LEU A 246 10.11 -18.78 5.14
C LEU A 246 9.39 -19.20 3.86
N ALA A 247 9.83 -20.29 3.21
CA ALA A 247 9.14 -20.88 2.06
C ALA A 247 7.68 -21.26 2.33
N PRO A 248 7.30 -21.82 3.51
CA PRO A 248 5.90 -22.14 3.81
C PRO A 248 4.98 -20.90 3.81
N PHE A 249 5.52 -19.72 4.08
CA PHE A 249 4.81 -18.44 4.06
C PHE A 249 4.87 -17.74 2.70
N GLY A 250 5.48 -18.36 1.67
CA GLY A 250 5.60 -17.80 0.33
C GLY A 250 6.80 -16.89 0.09
N PHE A 251 7.66 -16.65 1.08
CA PHE A 251 8.78 -15.69 1.00
C PHE A 251 10.10 -16.26 0.47
N ARG A 252 10.11 -17.48 -0.07
CA ARG A 252 11.34 -18.12 -0.60
C ARG A 252 12.09 -17.20 -1.57
N GLU A 253 11.42 -16.72 -2.63
CA GLU A 253 12.05 -15.91 -3.67
C GLU A 253 12.44 -14.52 -3.16
N VAL A 254 11.65 -13.95 -2.26
CA VAL A 254 11.94 -12.65 -1.64
C VAL A 254 13.30 -12.69 -0.93
N PHE A 255 13.61 -13.77 -0.21
CA PHE A 255 14.89 -13.93 0.46
C PHE A 255 16.00 -14.41 -0.49
N ALA A 256 15.74 -15.44 -1.32
CA ALA A 256 16.75 -16.03 -2.20
C ALA A 256 17.25 -15.07 -3.29
N GLN A 257 16.42 -14.15 -3.74
CA GLN A 257 16.76 -13.21 -4.81
C GLN A 257 16.75 -11.76 -4.30
N GLY A 258 15.62 -11.30 -3.72
CA GLY A 258 15.43 -9.92 -3.28
C GLY A 258 16.42 -9.50 -2.20
N ALA A 259 16.48 -10.23 -1.09
CA ALA A 259 17.39 -9.92 0.02
C ALA A 259 18.85 -10.09 -0.35
N VAL A 260 19.19 -11.13 -1.12
CA VAL A 260 20.56 -11.35 -1.63
C VAL A 260 21.00 -10.19 -2.55
N MET A 261 20.11 -9.65 -3.38
CA MET A 261 20.43 -8.47 -4.19
C MET A 261 20.67 -7.22 -3.32
N VAL A 262 19.89 -7.05 -2.25
CA VAL A 262 20.11 -5.95 -1.29
C VAL A 262 21.48 -6.10 -0.65
N GLN A 263 21.82 -7.29 -0.16
CA GLN A 263 23.11 -7.58 0.48
C GLN A 263 24.30 -7.33 -0.45
N ASN A 264 24.21 -7.75 -1.71
CA ASN A 264 25.34 -7.66 -2.65
C ASN A 264 25.48 -6.29 -3.32
N GLU A 265 24.36 -5.60 -3.58
CA GLU A 265 24.34 -4.42 -4.42
C GLU A 265 23.70 -3.18 -3.73
N GLY A 266 23.14 -3.34 -2.55
CA GLY A 266 22.39 -2.26 -1.86
C GLY A 266 21.09 -1.86 -2.57
N LYS A 267 20.57 -2.68 -3.51
CA LYS A 267 19.41 -2.36 -4.34
C LYS A 267 18.15 -3.06 -3.83
N TYR A 268 17.16 -2.29 -3.39
CA TYR A 268 15.89 -2.77 -2.87
C TYR A 268 14.83 -3.06 -3.93
N THR A 269 15.07 -2.67 -5.19
CA THR A 269 14.05 -2.70 -6.26
C THR A 269 13.46 -4.09 -6.49
N LEU A 270 14.31 -5.14 -6.52
CA LEU A 270 13.83 -6.51 -6.70
C LEU A 270 13.06 -7.01 -5.49
N LEU A 271 13.55 -6.72 -4.28
CA LEU A 271 12.87 -7.03 -3.03
C LEU A 271 11.44 -6.46 -3.01
N GLU A 272 11.31 -5.16 -3.30
CA GLU A 272 10.02 -4.47 -3.35
C GLU A 272 9.11 -5.03 -4.44
N LYS A 273 9.68 -5.35 -5.63
CA LYS A 273 8.92 -5.96 -6.71
C LYS A 273 8.36 -7.32 -6.30
N LEU A 274 9.17 -8.21 -5.76
CA LEU A 274 8.73 -9.54 -5.34
C LEU A 274 7.65 -9.48 -4.26
N CYS A 275 7.75 -8.54 -3.32
CA CYS A 275 6.72 -8.31 -2.31
C CYS A 275 5.39 -7.80 -2.92
N ASP A 276 5.47 -6.87 -3.87
CA ASP A 276 4.28 -6.39 -4.57
C ASP A 276 3.65 -7.49 -5.46
N ASP A 277 4.47 -8.31 -6.11
CA ASP A 277 4.01 -9.45 -6.93
C ASP A 277 3.32 -10.52 -6.05
N MET A 278 3.76 -10.72 -4.79
CA MET A 278 3.04 -11.57 -3.82
C MET A 278 1.64 -11.02 -3.51
N ARG A 279 1.51 -9.71 -3.32
CA ARG A 279 0.19 -9.07 -3.15
C ARG A 279 -0.70 -9.30 -4.37
N MET A 280 -0.15 -9.11 -5.56
CA MET A 280 -0.87 -9.33 -6.83
C MET A 280 -1.29 -10.78 -6.98
N LYS A 281 -0.41 -11.73 -6.66
CA LYS A 281 -0.73 -13.17 -6.68
C LYS A 281 -1.87 -13.51 -5.74
N TYR A 282 -1.90 -12.93 -4.52
CA TYR A 282 -2.96 -13.16 -3.55
C TYR A 282 -4.32 -12.72 -4.07
N ILE A 283 -4.41 -11.54 -4.68
CA ILE A 283 -5.70 -10.99 -5.14
C ILE A 283 -6.14 -11.56 -6.49
N ARG A 284 -5.25 -12.20 -7.26
CA ARG A 284 -5.55 -12.65 -8.63
C ARG A 284 -6.69 -13.67 -8.67
N ASP A 285 -6.80 -14.51 -7.66
CA ASP A 285 -7.85 -15.54 -7.57
C ASP A 285 -9.23 -14.93 -7.23
N ALA A 286 -9.28 -13.73 -6.67
CA ALA A 286 -10.51 -13.00 -6.40
C ALA A 286 -11.37 -12.77 -7.67
N ARG A 287 -10.71 -12.63 -8.84
CA ARG A 287 -11.38 -12.46 -10.14
C ARG A 287 -12.29 -13.64 -10.53
N TYR A 288 -12.07 -14.83 -9.97
CA TYR A 288 -12.87 -16.02 -10.26
C TYR A 288 -14.01 -16.22 -9.27
N VAL A 289 -14.09 -15.42 -8.22
CA VAL A 289 -15.21 -15.42 -7.28
C VAL A 289 -16.39 -14.71 -7.93
N SER A 290 -17.56 -15.37 -7.95
CA SER A 290 -18.75 -14.83 -8.63
C SER A 290 -19.46 -13.78 -7.79
N PHE A 291 -19.55 -13.98 -6.49
CA PHE A 291 -20.26 -13.12 -5.55
C PHE A 291 -19.48 -13.02 -4.25
N GLY A 292 -19.27 -11.82 -3.76
CA GLY A 292 -18.54 -11.55 -2.52
C GLY A 292 -17.79 -10.22 -2.60
N ILE A 293 -17.13 -9.89 -1.51
CA ILE A 293 -16.27 -8.71 -1.43
C ILE A 293 -14.94 -8.90 -2.18
N GLU A 294 -14.53 -10.15 -2.39
CA GLU A 294 -13.23 -10.52 -2.96
C GLU A 294 -12.96 -9.87 -4.32
N PRO A 295 -13.89 -9.93 -5.33
CA PRO A 295 -13.70 -9.25 -6.60
C PRO A 295 -13.59 -7.73 -6.45
N VAL A 296 -14.33 -7.16 -5.50
CA VAL A 296 -14.30 -5.69 -5.25
C VAL A 296 -12.96 -5.27 -4.69
N CYS A 297 -12.46 -5.98 -3.67
CA CYS A 297 -11.13 -5.75 -3.10
C CYS A 297 -10.03 -6.01 -4.14
N GLY A 298 -10.14 -7.11 -4.90
CA GLY A 298 -9.21 -7.45 -5.96
C GLY A 298 -9.07 -6.35 -7.00
N PHE A 299 -10.18 -5.80 -7.47
CA PHE A 299 -10.21 -4.68 -8.42
C PHE A 299 -9.57 -3.41 -7.85
N LEU A 300 -9.90 -3.07 -6.60
CA LEU A 300 -9.34 -1.88 -5.93
C LEU A 300 -7.82 -1.97 -5.81
N ILE A 301 -7.31 -3.08 -5.29
CA ILE A 301 -5.87 -3.32 -5.12
C ILE A 301 -5.16 -3.39 -6.47
N ALA A 302 -5.81 -3.99 -7.50
CA ALA A 302 -5.29 -4.02 -8.85
C ALA A 302 -5.13 -2.61 -9.43
N LYS A 303 -6.13 -1.72 -9.23
CA LYS A 303 -6.05 -0.33 -9.67
C LYS A 303 -4.96 0.46 -8.95
N GLU A 304 -4.78 0.25 -7.65
CA GLU A 304 -3.66 0.85 -6.91
C GLU A 304 -2.29 0.42 -7.47
N SER A 305 -2.14 -0.88 -7.77
CA SER A 305 -0.92 -1.42 -8.37
C SER A 305 -0.67 -0.90 -9.77
N GLU A 306 -1.73 -0.77 -10.59
CA GLU A 306 -1.68 -0.16 -11.91
C GLU A 306 -1.19 1.29 -11.85
N ILE A 307 -1.76 2.10 -10.96
CA ILE A 307 -1.35 3.48 -10.74
C ILE A 307 0.10 3.57 -10.26
N LYS A 308 0.55 2.62 -9.42
CA LYS A 308 1.96 2.52 -9.01
C LYS A 308 2.87 2.25 -10.22
N ASN A 309 2.49 1.34 -11.12
CA ASN A 309 3.23 1.09 -12.35
C ASN A 309 3.27 2.32 -13.27
N LEU A 310 2.14 2.96 -13.49
CA LEU A 310 2.05 4.17 -14.31
C LEU A 310 2.91 5.31 -13.76
N ARG A 311 2.88 5.51 -12.44
CA ARG A 311 3.74 6.50 -11.77
C ARG A 311 5.22 6.20 -12.00
N MET A 312 5.64 4.93 -11.93
CA MET A 312 7.03 4.55 -12.22
C MET A 312 7.42 4.84 -13.67
N ILE A 313 6.55 4.52 -14.64
CA ILE A 313 6.79 4.77 -16.05
C ILE A 313 6.92 6.29 -16.30
N LEU A 314 5.91 7.06 -15.90
CA LEU A 314 5.83 8.49 -16.21
C LEU A 314 6.93 9.28 -15.48
N THR A 315 7.24 8.93 -14.23
CA THR A 315 8.38 9.52 -13.49
C THR A 315 9.71 9.12 -14.14
N GLY A 316 9.86 7.87 -14.59
CA GLY A 316 11.05 7.40 -15.31
C GLY A 316 11.26 8.19 -16.60
N MET A 317 10.19 8.45 -17.37
CA MET A 317 10.23 9.29 -18.58
C MET A 317 10.66 10.72 -18.26
N LEU A 318 10.13 11.34 -17.20
CA LEU A 318 10.56 12.68 -16.76
C LEU A 318 12.04 12.74 -16.37
N ALA A 319 12.53 11.68 -15.75
CA ALA A 319 13.92 11.58 -15.30
C ALA A 319 14.89 11.12 -16.39
N GLY A 320 14.40 10.78 -17.60
CA GLY A 320 15.23 10.23 -18.68
C GLY A 320 15.80 8.85 -18.35
N THR A 321 15.13 8.07 -17.51
CA THR A 321 15.54 6.71 -17.14
C THR A 321 15.37 5.78 -18.36
N ALA A 322 16.35 4.90 -18.61
CA ALA A 322 16.26 3.92 -19.69
C ALA A 322 15.02 3.03 -19.54
N LYS A 323 14.33 2.74 -20.65
CA LYS A 323 13.07 1.96 -20.67
C LYS A 323 13.26 0.57 -20.04
N GLU A 324 14.39 -0.09 -20.27
CA GLU A 324 14.74 -1.40 -19.74
C GLU A 324 14.84 -1.38 -18.21
N VAL A 325 15.40 -0.31 -17.65
CA VAL A 325 15.51 -0.14 -16.20
C VAL A 325 14.12 0.05 -15.59
N THR A 326 13.26 0.84 -16.22
CA THR A 326 11.89 1.05 -15.80
C THR A 326 11.09 -0.25 -15.93
N LYS A 327 11.21 -0.96 -17.05
CA LYS A 327 10.54 -2.27 -17.31
C LYS A 327 10.88 -3.28 -16.20
N GLY A 328 12.16 -3.39 -15.82
CA GLY A 328 12.60 -4.29 -14.75
C GLY A 328 11.99 -3.98 -13.37
N ARG A 329 11.45 -2.78 -13.19
CA ARG A 329 10.82 -2.33 -11.95
C ARG A 329 9.29 -2.53 -11.92
N LEU A 330 8.66 -2.77 -13.07
CA LEU A 330 7.20 -2.91 -13.13
C LEU A 330 6.74 -4.16 -12.38
N ARG A 331 5.62 -4.01 -11.68
CA ARG A 331 4.91 -5.08 -10.97
C ARG A 331 4.03 -5.84 -11.95
N GLU A 332 3.71 -7.08 -11.61
CA GLU A 332 2.77 -7.88 -12.40
C GLU A 332 1.44 -7.17 -12.56
N ALA A 333 0.85 -7.24 -13.76
CA ALA A 333 -0.51 -6.78 -14.00
C ALA A 333 -1.53 -7.79 -13.46
N TYR A 334 -2.70 -7.29 -13.10
CA TYR A 334 -3.82 -8.12 -12.62
C TYR A 334 -4.51 -8.89 -13.76
N VAL A 335 -4.60 -8.28 -14.96
CA VAL A 335 -5.26 -8.79 -16.17
C VAL A 335 -4.25 -9.08 -17.29
#